data_626f1592066444fece91a4e30a925954
#
_entry.id   626f1592066444fece91a4e30a925954
#
_cell.length_a   1.000
_cell.length_b   1.000
_cell.length_c   1.000
_cell.angle_alpha   90.00
_cell.angle_beta   90.00
_cell.angle_gamma   90.00
#
_symmetry.space_group_name_H-M   'P 1'
#
loop_
_entity.id
_entity.type
_entity.pdbx_description
1 polymer ?
#
loop_
_entity_poly.entity_id
_entity_poly.type
_entity_poly.pdbx_seq_one_letter_code
_entity_poly.pdbx_strand_id
1 'polypeptide(L)'
;SASMGVMLESASPRLGQKGMPHYGSPDKDPALRLQTLELAGRAAVPFTSGILVGIGETRRERVESLLALRNIHSRHGHLQEVIVQNFRAKPGTLMSRAPEPDLNELLWTLAIARIIFGPQMSIQAPPNLSPGVLPQLVAAGINDWGGVSPLTPDHVNPEAPWPHLDTLARETAVTGKFLEQRLTIYPAYARQRDHWLDPALHSAVLRQMDGAGYGRRDQWAPGQG
;
A
#
# COMPACT_ATOMS: atom_id res chain seq x y z
N SER A 1 14.52 4.40 -10.14
CA SER A 1 13.59 4.50 -9.02
C SER A 1 14.02 3.55 -7.90
N ALA A 2 13.82 3.95 -6.64
CA ALA A 2 14.13 3.08 -5.49
C ALA A 2 13.02 2.04 -5.22
N SER A 3 11.83 2.24 -5.75
CA SER A 3 10.71 1.31 -5.69
C SER A 3 9.71 1.60 -6.81
N MET A 4 8.87 0.62 -7.12
CA MET A 4 7.82 0.73 -8.10
C MET A 4 6.52 0.11 -7.55
N GLY A 5 5.41 0.26 -8.26
CA GLY A 5 4.16 -0.34 -7.81
C GLY A 5 3.11 -0.43 -8.91
N VAL A 6 2.25 -1.43 -8.78
CA VAL A 6 0.98 -1.56 -9.48
C VAL A 6 -0.02 -2.26 -8.58
N MET A 7 -1.19 -1.68 -8.43
CA MET A 7 -2.28 -2.32 -7.70
C MET A 7 -2.78 -3.53 -8.48
N LEU A 8 -2.83 -4.71 -7.85
CA LEU A 8 -3.54 -5.86 -8.42
C LEU A 8 -5.04 -5.55 -8.55
N GLU A 9 -5.57 -4.79 -7.60
CA GLU A 9 -6.97 -4.50 -7.36
C GLU A 9 -7.78 -5.75 -7.06
N SER A 10 -7.78 -6.74 -7.94
CA SER A 10 -8.39 -8.05 -7.72
C SER A 10 -7.75 -9.11 -8.63
N ALA A 11 -7.65 -10.34 -8.15
CA ALA A 11 -7.26 -11.49 -8.97
C ALA A 11 -8.46 -12.13 -9.72
N SER A 12 -9.66 -11.59 -9.54
CA SER A 12 -10.88 -12.16 -10.15
C SER A 12 -11.06 -11.74 -11.60
N PRO A 13 -11.01 -12.64 -12.57
CA PRO A 13 -11.28 -12.32 -13.97
C PRO A 13 -12.76 -11.95 -14.21
N ARG A 14 -13.65 -12.27 -13.26
CA ARG A 14 -15.08 -11.91 -13.31
C ARG A 14 -15.27 -10.40 -13.39
N LEU A 15 -14.41 -9.61 -12.71
CA LEU A 15 -14.52 -8.15 -12.70
C LEU A 15 -14.21 -7.52 -14.08
N GLY A 16 -13.59 -8.25 -15.01
CA GLY A 16 -13.38 -7.84 -16.40
C GLY A 16 -14.56 -8.15 -17.34
N GLN A 17 -15.58 -8.86 -16.87
CA GLN A 17 -16.74 -9.20 -17.69
C GLN A 17 -17.63 -7.98 -17.95
N LYS A 18 -18.46 -8.05 -19.03
CA LYS A 18 -19.41 -6.99 -19.38
C LYS A 18 -20.32 -6.64 -18.20
N GLY A 19 -20.39 -5.35 -17.87
CA GLY A 19 -21.17 -4.83 -16.74
C GLY A 19 -20.42 -4.81 -15.40
N MET A 20 -19.19 -5.30 -15.37
CA MET A 20 -18.34 -5.26 -14.19
C MET A 20 -17.31 -4.10 -14.27
N PRO A 21 -16.72 -3.67 -13.14
CA PRO A 21 -15.94 -2.43 -13.05
C PRO A 21 -14.66 -2.39 -13.90
N HIS A 22 -14.07 -3.52 -14.21
CA HIS A 22 -12.86 -3.58 -15.04
C HIS A 22 -13.16 -3.85 -16.53
N TYR A 23 -14.43 -3.91 -16.91
CA TYR A 23 -14.80 -4.12 -18.32
C TYR A 23 -14.26 -3.02 -19.22
N GLY A 24 -13.61 -3.41 -20.31
CA GLY A 24 -12.99 -2.47 -21.26
C GLY A 24 -11.65 -1.86 -20.80
N SER A 25 -11.08 -2.33 -19.69
CA SER A 25 -9.78 -1.90 -19.16
C SER A 25 -8.77 -3.06 -19.23
N PRO A 26 -8.13 -3.30 -20.37
CA PRO A 26 -7.22 -4.44 -20.56
C PRO A 26 -5.99 -4.39 -19.64
N ASP A 27 -5.57 -3.20 -19.21
CA ASP A 27 -4.52 -2.96 -18.25
C ASP A 27 -4.88 -3.45 -16.83
N LYS A 28 -6.16 -3.74 -16.57
CA LYS A 28 -6.66 -4.30 -15.31
C LYS A 28 -6.86 -5.82 -15.36
N ASP A 29 -6.42 -6.48 -16.42
CA ASP A 29 -6.40 -7.93 -16.48
C ASP A 29 -5.54 -8.49 -15.34
N PRO A 30 -6.10 -9.33 -14.44
CA PRO A 30 -5.37 -9.91 -13.33
C PRO A 30 -4.12 -10.69 -13.75
N ALA A 31 -4.17 -11.39 -14.89
CA ALA A 31 -3.02 -12.16 -15.38
C ALA A 31 -1.84 -11.25 -15.74
N LEU A 32 -2.11 -10.12 -16.41
CA LEU A 32 -1.07 -9.14 -16.75
C LEU A 32 -0.47 -8.49 -15.50
N ARG A 33 -1.31 -8.15 -14.52
CA ARG A 33 -0.83 -7.54 -13.27
C ARG A 33 -0.02 -8.51 -12.42
N LEU A 34 -0.46 -9.76 -12.30
CA LEU A 34 0.32 -10.81 -11.63
C LEU A 34 1.63 -11.11 -12.37
N GLN A 35 1.62 -11.09 -13.70
CA GLN A 35 2.85 -11.21 -14.49
C GLN A 35 3.82 -10.04 -14.24
N THR A 36 3.31 -8.82 -14.15
CA THR A 36 4.14 -7.64 -13.82
C THR A 36 4.78 -7.78 -12.44
N LEU A 37 4.03 -8.23 -11.44
CA LEU A 37 4.55 -8.51 -10.10
C LEU A 37 5.62 -9.61 -10.11
N GLU A 38 5.40 -10.67 -10.88
CA GLU A 38 6.37 -11.77 -11.03
C GLU A 38 7.68 -11.28 -11.67
N LEU A 39 7.59 -10.45 -12.71
CA LEU A 39 8.75 -9.87 -13.38
C LEU A 39 9.51 -8.90 -12.47
N ALA A 40 8.80 -8.08 -11.69
CA ALA A 40 9.41 -7.21 -10.70
C ALA A 40 10.19 -8.01 -9.63
N GLY A 41 9.62 -9.13 -9.18
CA GLY A 41 10.28 -10.03 -8.24
C GLY A 41 11.55 -10.66 -8.81
N ARG A 42 11.51 -11.13 -10.05
CA ARG A 42 12.70 -11.67 -10.75
C ARG A 42 13.78 -10.61 -10.95
N ALA A 43 13.40 -9.37 -11.13
CA ALA A 43 14.31 -8.24 -11.29
C ALA A 43 14.78 -7.65 -9.95
N ALA A 44 14.40 -8.24 -8.80
CA ALA A 44 14.70 -7.76 -7.46
C ALA A 44 14.34 -6.27 -7.24
N VAL A 45 13.21 -5.83 -7.80
CA VAL A 45 12.71 -4.46 -7.62
C VAL A 45 11.77 -4.44 -6.42
N PRO A 46 12.04 -3.64 -5.36
CA PRO A 46 11.10 -3.43 -4.27
C PRO A 46 9.78 -2.89 -4.82
N PHE A 47 8.68 -3.55 -4.52
CA PHE A 47 7.43 -3.31 -5.23
C PHE A 47 6.25 -3.14 -4.28
N THR A 48 5.32 -2.28 -4.66
CA THR A 48 4.06 -2.06 -3.97
C THR A 48 2.92 -2.64 -4.77
N SER A 49 2.01 -3.36 -4.11
CA SER A 49 0.76 -3.82 -4.70
C SER A 49 -0.37 -3.83 -3.67
N GLY A 50 -1.55 -4.22 -4.07
CA GLY A 50 -2.69 -4.27 -3.15
C GLY A 50 -3.98 -4.61 -3.85
N ILE A 51 -5.06 -4.56 -3.06
CA ILE A 51 -6.42 -4.87 -3.51
C ILE A 51 -7.35 -3.68 -3.28
N LEU A 52 -8.42 -3.63 -4.08
CA LEU A 52 -9.48 -2.64 -3.96
C LEU A 52 -10.75 -3.32 -3.41
N VAL A 53 -11.30 -2.76 -2.33
CA VAL A 53 -12.46 -3.30 -1.61
C VAL A 53 -13.71 -2.51 -1.99
N GLY A 54 -14.78 -3.22 -2.36
CA GLY A 54 -16.09 -2.62 -2.64
C GLY A 54 -16.35 -2.30 -4.11
N ILE A 55 -15.61 -2.92 -5.03
CA ILE A 55 -15.85 -2.78 -6.48
C ILE A 55 -16.76 -3.89 -7.05
N GLY A 56 -17.46 -4.63 -6.20
CA GLY A 56 -18.34 -5.74 -6.61
C GLY A 56 -17.71 -7.12 -6.48
N GLU A 57 -16.54 -7.22 -5.91
CA GLU A 57 -15.87 -8.47 -5.54
C GLU A 57 -16.49 -9.08 -4.28
N THR A 58 -16.37 -10.38 -4.14
CA THR A 58 -16.77 -11.13 -2.94
C THR A 58 -15.63 -11.21 -1.92
N ARG A 59 -15.93 -11.52 -0.66
CA ARG A 59 -14.91 -11.81 0.36
C ARG A 59 -13.94 -12.92 -0.07
N ARG A 60 -14.46 -13.93 -0.75
CA ARG A 60 -13.64 -15.03 -1.30
C ARG A 60 -12.63 -14.50 -2.32
N GLU A 61 -13.07 -13.68 -3.26
CA GLU A 61 -12.20 -13.08 -4.28
C GLU A 61 -11.14 -12.17 -3.67
N ARG A 62 -11.43 -11.46 -2.56
CA ARG A 62 -10.41 -10.71 -1.80
C ARG A 62 -9.36 -11.64 -1.20
N VAL A 63 -9.80 -12.74 -0.55
CA VAL A 63 -8.87 -13.74 0.00
C VAL A 63 -8.00 -14.34 -1.10
N GLU A 64 -8.58 -14.74 -2.22
CA GLU A 64 -7.86 -15.29 -3.38
C GLU A 64 -6.83 -14.28 -3.93
N SER A 65 -7.19 -12.99 -3.98
CA SER A 65 -6.28 -11.90 -4.40
C SER A 65 -5.11 -11.71 -3.43
N LEU A 66 -5.38 -11.71 -2.12
CA LEU A 66 -4.34 -11.62 -1.09
C LEU A 66 -3.42 -12.84 -1.12
N LEU A 67 -3.96 -14.03 -1.32
CA LEU A 67 -3.16 -15.26 -1.45
C LEU A 67 -2.29 -15.24 -2.72
N ALA A 68 -2.80 -14.71 -3.83
CA ALA A 68 -2.00 -14.54 -5.05
C ALA A 68 -0.79 -13.63 -4.80
N LEU A 69 -1.00 -12.47 -4.16
CA LEU A 69 0.08 -11.55 -3.76
C LEU A 69 1.06 -12.23 -2.80
N ARG A 70 0.56 -12.91 -1.76
CA ARG A 70 1.43 -13.62 -0.81
C ARG A 70 2.27 -14.69 -1.50
N ASN A 71 1.69 -15.45 -2.43
CA ASN A 71 2.42 -16.50 -3.13
C ASN A 71 3.57 -15.94 -3.99
N ILE A 72 3.36 -14.78 -4.64
CA ILE A 72 4.44 -14.10 -5.38
C ILE A 72 5.50 -13.57 -4.40
N HIS A 73 5.07 -12.93 -3.32
CA HIS A 73 6.00 -12.44 -2.28
C HIS A 73 6.84 -13.58 -1.68
N SER A 74 6.23 -14.73 -1.41
CA SER A 74 6.95 -15.89 -0.84
C SER A 74 8.04 -16.44 -1.76
N ARG A 75 7.94 -16.23 -3.08
CA ARG A 75 8.98 -16.65 -4.03
C ARG A 75 10.13 -15.65 -4.15
N HIS A 76 9.83 -14.36 -4.07
CA HIS A 76 10.78 -13.30 -4.43
C HIS A 76 11.13 -12.34 -3.29
N GLY A 77 10.30 -12.24 -2.27
CA GLY A 77 10.52 -11.34 -1.13
C GLY A 77 10.40 -9.84 -1.46
N HIS A 78 9.96 -9.46 -2.65
CA HIS A 78 10.06 -8.11 -3.18
C HIS A 78 8.88 -7.18 -2.88
N LEU A 79 7.73 -7.70 -2.42
CA LEU A 79 6.62 -6.84 -2.02
C LEU A 79 6.94 -6.18 -0.69
N GLN A 80 7.20 -4.88 -0.73
CA GLN A 80 7.52 -4.11 0.47
C GLN A 80 6.28 -3.66 1.24
N GLU A 81 5.12 -3.57 0.56
CA GLU A 81 3.83 -3.32 1.19
C GLU A 81 2.66 -3.93 0.42
N VAL A 82 1.57 -4.15 1.13
CA VAL A 82 0.26 -4.52 0.56
C VAL A 82 -0.77 -3.48 0.97
N ILE A 83 -1.34 -2.80 -0.03
CA ILE A 83 -2.37 -1.79 0.16
C ILE A 83 -3.74 -2.45 0.16
N VAL A 84 -4.55 -2.17 1.17
CA VAL A 84 -5.97 -2.49 1.19
C VAL A 84 -6.74 -1.17 1.10
N GLN A 85 -7.22 -0.85 -0.09
CA GLN A 85 -7.88 0.41 -0.38
C GLN A 85 -9.39 0.21 -0.50
N ASN A 86 -10.18 1.01 0.19
CA ASN A 86 -11.62 1.05 0.00
C ASN A 86 -12.00 1.87 -1.23
N PHE A 87 -12.97 1.37 -1.99
CA PHE A 87 -13.56 2.09 -3.11
C PHE A 87 -14.28 3.35 -2.62
N ARG A 88 -14.12 4.44 -3.38
CA ARG A 88 -14.87 5.68 -3.22
C ARG A 88 -15.53 6.04 -4.54
N ALA A 89 -16.83 6.30 -4.51
CA ALA A 89 -17.60 6.69 -5.68
C ALA A 89 -17.22 8.09 -6.14
N LYS A 90 -16.83 8.25 -7.39
CA LYS A 90 -16.33 9.53 -7.93
C LYS A 90 -17.30 10.11 -8.97
N PRO A 91 -17.62 11.40 -8.89
CA PRO A 91 -18.40 12.09 -9.91
C PRO A 91 -17.75 11.90 -11.30
N GLY A 92 -18.59 11.78 -12.32
CA GLY A 92 -18.13 11.65 -13.70
C GLY A 92 -17.60 10.25 -14.11
N THR A 93 -17.62 9.27 -13.20
CA THR A 93 -17.26 7.88 -13.50
C THR A 93 -18.51 7.01 -13.68
N LEU A 94 -18.37 5.86 -14.34
CA LEU A 94 -19.45 4.87 -14.47
C LEU A 94 -19.92 4.34 -13.12
N MET A 95 -19.05 4.35 -12.10
CA MET A 95 -19.35 3.89 -10.74
C MET A 95 -19.75 5.03 -9.79
N SER A 96 -20.07 6.22 -10.30
CA SER A 96 -20.42 7.39 -9.45
C SER A 96 -21.61 7.18 -8.52
N ARG A 97 -22.46 6.19 -8.77
CA ARG A 97 -23.62 5.81 -7.94
C ARG A 97 -23.49 4.41 -7.34
N ALA A 98 -22.33 3.77 -7.48
CA ALA A 98 -22.10 2.48 -6.86
C ALA A 98 -22.01 2.63 -5.33
N PRO A 99 -22.55 1.67 -4.55
CA PRO A 99 -22.42 1.70 -3.11
C PRO A 99 -20.94 1.57 -2.71
N GLU A 100 -20.52 2.40 -1.77
CA GLU A 100 -19.21 2.27 -1.14
C GLU A 100 -19.25 1.12 -0.11
N PRO A 101 -18.13 0.42 0.12
CA PRO A 101 -18.07 -0.63 1.12
C PRO A 101 -18.27 -0.04 2.52
N ASP A 102 -18.97 -0.76 3.39
CA ASP A 102 -19.03 -0.37 4.79
C ASP A 102 -17.69 -0.60 5.50
N LEU A 103 -17.54 0.04 6.66
CA LEU A 103 -16.31 -0.05 7.44
C LEU A 103 -15.98 -1.48 7.84
N ASN A 104 -16.98 -2.31 8.16
CA ASN A 104 -16.74 -3.70 8.59
C ASN A 104 -16.11 -4.53 7.47
N GLU A 105 -16.47 -4.29 6.21
CA GLU A 105 -15.86 -4.97 5.06
C GLU A 105 -14.37 -4.59 4.92
N LEU A 106 -14.03 -3.32 5.16
CA LEU A 106 -12.64 -2.87 5.15
C LEU A 106 -11.85 -3.48 6.32
N LEU A 107 -12.37 -3.38 7.55
CA LEU A 107 -11.73 -3.92 8.76
C LEU A 107 -11.53 -5.43 8.67
N TRP A 108 -12.56 -6.17 8.20
CA TRP A 108 -12.46 -7.60 7.96
C TRP A 108 -11.34 -7.92 6.97
N THR A 109 -11.27 -7.18 5.87
CA THR A 109 -10.27 -7.42 4.82
C THR A 109 -8.85 -7.14 5.34
N LEU A 110 -8.67 -6.08 6.14
CA LEU A 110 -7.39 -5.76 6.79
C LEU A 110 -6.95 -6.86 7.76
N ALA A 111 -7.87 -7.36 8.60
CA ALA A 111 -7.58 -8.45 9.52
C ALA A 111 -7.19 -9.74 8.78
N ILE A 112 -7.89 -10.08 7.70
CA ILE A 112 -7.53 -11.22 6.85
C ILE A 112 -6.19 -11.02 6.17
N ALA A 113 -5.90 -9.83 5.66
CA ALA A 113 -4.58 -9.52 5.09
C ALA A 113 -3.47 -9.72 6.13
N ARG A 114 -3.67 -9.25 7.37
CA ARG A 114 -2.70 -9.46 8.46
C ARG A 114 -2.50 -10.93 8.80
N ILE A 115 -3.57 -11.73 8.81
CA ILE A 115 -3.48 -13.20 9.05
C ILE A 115 -2.70 -13.87 7.91
N ILE A 116 -2.99 -13.53 6.66
CA ILE A 116 -2.37 -14.13 5.47
C ILE A 116 -0.87 -13.80 5.39
N PHE A 117 -0.49 -12.54 5.63
CA PHE A 117 0.88 -12.07 5.46
C PHE A 117 1.74 -12.13 6.72
N GLY A 118 1.13 -12.33 7.88
CA GLY A 118 1.84 -12.38 9.17
C GLY A 118 2.28 -10.99 9.66
N PRO A 119 3.04 -10.92 10.77
CA PRO A 119 3.33 -9.66 11.47
C PRO A 119 4.34 -8.75 10.77
N GLN A 120 5.17 -9.28 9.88
CA GLN A 120 6.29 -8.55 9.28
C GLN A 120 5.90 -7.72 8.05
N MET A 121 4.84 -8.10 7.35
CA MET A 121 4.40 -7.37 6.16
C MET A 121 3.87 -5.99 6.51
N SER A 122 4.29 -4.99 5.74
CA SER A 122 3.66 -3.67 5.80
C SER A 122 2.30 -3.71 5.10
N ILE A 123 1.25 -3.63 5.90
CA ILE A 123 -0.13 -3.53 5.41
C ILE A 123 -0.59 -2.10 5.59
N GLN A 124 -0.98 -1.49 4.49
CA GLN A 124 -1.38 -0.10 4.40
C GLN A 124 -2.87 0.04 4.13
N ALA A 125 -3.48 1.04 4.75
CA ALA A 125 -4.76 1.60 4.32
C ALA A 125 -4.62 3.12 4.21
N PRO A 126 -5.09 3.76 3.09
CA PRO A 126 -5.01 5.20 2.91
C PRO A 126 -5.84 5.95 3.98
N PRO A 127 -5.22 6.83 4.79
CA PRO A 127 -5.92 7.46 5.91
C PRO A 127 -6.97 8.49 5.48
N ASN A 128 -6.79 9.12 4.32
CA ASN A 128 -7.72 10.09 3.75
C ASN A 128 -9.04 9.48 3.28
N LEU A 129 -9.07 8.18 2.98
CA LEU A 129 -10.28 7.48 2.54
C LEU A 129 -11.15 6.97 3.69
N SER A 130 -10.67 7.08 4.93
CA SER A 130 -11.37 6.56 6.12
C SER A 130 -11.25 7.55 7.31
N PRO A 131 -11.67 8.83 7.13
CA PRO A 131 -11.56 9.82 8.20
C PRO A 131 -12.42 9.43 9.42
N GLY A 132 -11.90 9.72 10.62
CA GLY A 132 -12.61 9.48 11.89
C GLY A 132 -12.56 8.04 12.41
N VAL A 133 -11.93 7.10 11.69
CA VAL A 133 -11.85 5.68 12.08
C VAL A 133 -10.41 5.13 12.07
N LEU A 134 -9.43 6.00 12.05
CA LEU A 134 -8.01 5.60 11.92
C LEU A 134 -7.54 4.62 13.02
N PRO A 135 -7.89 4.77 14.30
CA PRO A 135 -7.55 3.79 15.33
C PRO A 135 -8.12 2.40 15.05
N GLN A 136 -9.30 2.32 14.44
CA GLN A 136 -9.92 1.03 14.10
C GLN A 136 -9.15 0.32 12.98
N LEU A 137 -8.59 1.06 12.00
CA LEU A 137 -7.73 0.49 10.96
C LEU A 137 -6.45 -0.11 11.55
N VAL A 138 -5.83 0.59 12.52
CA VAL A 138 -4.65 0.08 13.24
C VAL A 138 -5.00 -1.18 14.03
N ALA A 139 -6.13 -1.19 14.75
CA ALA A 139 -6.61 -2.35 15.49
C ALA A 139 -6.92 -3.54 14.56
N ALA A 140 -7.37 -3.29 13.34
CA ALA A 140 -7.61 -4.31 12.32
C ALA A 140 -6.31 -4.88 11.71
N GLY A 141 -5.15 -4.28 11.96
CA GLY A 141 -3.87 -4.88 11.64
C GLY A 141 -2.97 -4.12 10.67
N ILE A 142 -3.28 -2.86 10.32
CA ILE A 142 -2.33 -2.05 9.54
C ILE A 142 -1.14 -1.64 10.41
N ASN A 143 -0.02 -1.39 9.76
CA ASN A 143 1.21 -0.86 10.36
C ASN A 143 1.88 0.17 9.44
N ASP A 144 1.19 0.64 8.42
CA ASP A 144 1.66 1.69 7.51
C ASP A 144 0.48 2.55 7.03
N TRP A 145 0.72 3.84 6.84
CA TRP A 145 -0.27 4.79 6.32
C TRP A 145 -0.03 5.15 4.85
N GLY A 146 1.04 4.63 4.26
CA GLY A 146 1.44 4.93 2.90
C GLY A 146 2.12 6.29 2.73
N GLY A 147 2.08 6.79 1.52
CA GLY A 147 2.68 8.07 1.16
C GLY A 147 1.74 9.24 1.46
N VAL A 148 1.70 9.69 2.70
CA VAL A 148 0.93 10.89 3.09
C VAL A 148 1.75 12.13 2.80
N SER A 149 1.23 13.06 1.99
CA SER A 149 1.91 14.31 1.66
C SER A 149 1.20 15.51 2.30
N PRO A 150 1.90 16.32 3.10
CA PRO A 150 1.34 17.57 3.61
C PRO A 150 1.29 18.69 2.55
N LEU A 151 1.98 18.52 1.42
CA LEU A 151 2.20 19.57 0.41
C LEU A 151 1.40 19.36 -0.88
N THR A 152 1.10 18.12 -1.22
CA THR A 152 0.41 17.78 -2.47
C THR A 152 -0.91 17.08 -2.20
N PRO A 153 -1.97 17.34 -3.00
CA PRO A 153 -3.20 16.59 -2.89
C PRO A 153 -2.99 15.12 -3.28
N ASP A 154 -3.91 14.27 -2.86
CA ASP A 154 -4.02 12.93 -3.45
C ASP A 154 -4.53 13.08 -4.89
N HIS A 155 -3.68 12.85 -5.88
CA HIS A 155 -4.07 12.98 -7.29
C HIS A 155 -5.03 11.88 -7.75
N VAL A 156 -5.13 10.78 -7.01
CA VAL A 156 -6.08 9.71 -7.29
C VAL A 156 -7.45 10.02 -6.66
N ASN A 157 -7.46 10.59 -5.44
CA ASN A 157 -8.68 10.94 -4.71
C ASN A 157 -8.62 12.41 -4.27
N PRO A 158 -8.68 13.37 -5.22
CA PRO A 158 -8.50 14.79 -4.90
C PRO A 158 -9.62 15.35 -4.00
N GLU A 159 -10.76 14.68 -3.94
CA GLU A 159 -11.89 15.00 -3.06
C GLU A 159 -11.66 14.58 -1.59
N ALA A 160 -10.65 13.75 -1.32
CA ALA A 160 -10.31 13.25 0.01
C ALA A 160 -8.93 13.79 0.42
N PRO A 161 -8.84 14.95 1.07
CA PRO A 161 -7.56 15.54 1.45
C PRO A 161 -6.84 14.67 2.49
N TRP A 162 -5.50 14.70 2.43
CA TRP A 162 -4.68 14.04 3.43
C TRP A 162 -4.92 14.62 4.83
N PRO A 163 -4.97 13.79 5.88
CA PRO A 163 -4.99 14.29 7.25
C PRO A 163 -3.67 15.03 7.55
N HIS A 164 -3.72 16.05 8.40
CA HIS A 164 -2.52 16.67 8.93
C HIS A 164 -1.67 15.64 9.68
N LEU A 165 -0.35 15.72 9.54
CA LEU A 165 0.59 14.77 10.15
C LEU A 165 0.44 14.70 11.68
N ASP A 166 0.20 15.84 12.35
CA ASP A 166 -0.04 15.88 13.79
C ASP A 166 -1.32 15.14 14.19
N THR A 167 -2.37 15.23 13.36
CA THR A 167 -3.61 14.48 13.58
C THR A 167 -3.36 12.99 13.39
N LEU A 168 -2.66 12.60 12.32
CA LEU A 168 -2.31 11.22 12.07
C LEU A 168 -1.44 10.63 13.19
N ALA A 169 -0.49 11.41 13.72
CA ALA A 169 0.35 11.04 14.84
C ALA A 169 -0.47 10.80 16.12
N ARG A 170 -1.40 11.72 16.45
CA ARG A 170 -2.28 11.58 17.63
C ARG A 170 -3.19 10.35 17.51
N GLU A 171 -3.84 10.18 16.37
CA GLU A 171 -4.73 9.02 16.12
C GLU A 171 -3.95 7.70 16.18
N THR A 172 -2.71 7.69 15.72
CA THR A 172 -1.80 6.54 15.84
C THR A 172 -1.44 6.29 17.30
N ALA A 173 -1.12 7.35 18.07
CA ALA A 173 -0.71 7.25 19.47
C ALA A 173 -1.81 6.70 20.39
N VAL A 174 -3.09 6.98 20.11
CA VAL A 174 -4.24 6.41 20.83
C VAL A 174 -4.22 4.87 20.82
N THR A 175 -3.61 4.26 19.79
CA THR A 175 -3.50 2.81 19.68
C THR A 175 -2.26 2.23 20.37
N GLY A 176 -1.49 3.05 21.09
CA GLY A 176 -0.22 2.64 21.72
C GLY A 176 0.95 2.49 20.73
N LYS A 177 0.85 3.09 19.53
CA LYS A 177 1.88 3.05 18.48
C LYS A 177 2.41 4.46 18.19
N PHE A 178 3.57 4.54 17.56
CA PHE A 178 4.17 5.80 17.12
C PHE A 178 4.13 5.91 15.61
N LEU A 179 3.86 7.13 15.12
CA LEU A 179 4.03 7.46 13.72
C LEU A 179 5.51 7.71 13.42
N GLU A 180 6.08 6.89 12.54
CA GLU A 180 7.47 6.99 12.12
C GLU A 180 7.56 7.29 10.63
N GLN A 181 8.38 8.27 10.25
CA GLN A 181 8.61 8.61 8.85
C GLN A 181 9.55 7.60 8.20
N ARG A 182 9.19 7.10 7.02
CA ARG A 182 10.03 6.23 6.21
C ARG A 182 10.33 6.82 4.83
N LEU A 183 11.32 6.28 4.17
CA LEU A 183 11.56 6.53 2.75
C LEU A 183 10.54 5.77 1.88
N THR A 184 10.52 6.06 0.58
CA THR A 184 9.72 5.31 -0.40
C THR A 184 10.18 3.85 -0.50
N ILE A 185 11.45 3.56 -0.27
CA ILE A 185 11.96 2.21 -0.02
C ILE A 185 11.84 1.90 1.46
N TYR A 186 11.29 0.74 1.78
CA TYR A 186 11.03 0.33 3.16
C TYR A 186 12.32 -0.05 3.90
N PRO A 187 12.36 0.08 5.25
CA PRO A 187 13.58 -0.13 6.05
C PRO A 187 14.27 -1.47 5.81
N ALA A 188 13.52 -2.56 5.68
CA ALA A 188 14.09 -3.88 5.44
C ALA A 188 14.87 -3.95 4.11
N TYR A 189 14.35 -3.30 3.08
CA TYR A 189 14.95 -3.23 1.75
C TYR A 189 16.12 -2.23 1.70
N ALA A 190 15.96 -1.06 2.32
CA ALA A 190 17.02 -0.05 2.39
C ALA A 190 18.27 -0.58 3.09
N ARG A 191 18.11 -1.41 4.13
CA ARG A 191 19.24 -2.05 4.84
C ARG A 191 19.92 -3.15 4.03
N GLN A 192 19.20 -3.78 3.09
CA GLN A 192 19.73 -4.80 2.17
C GLN A 192 19.95 -4.22 0.76
N ARG A 193 20.42 -2.98 0.69
CA ARG A 193 20.56 -2.18 -0.54
C ARG A 193 21.34 -2.88 -1.63
N ASP A 194 22.36 -3.68 -1.29
CA ASP A 194 23.19 -4.38 -2.26
C ASP A 194 22.41 -5.41 -3.09
N HIS A 195 21.28 -5.88 -2.55
CA HIS A 195 20.36 -6.78 -3.25
C HIS A 195 19.21 -6.02 -3.94
N TRP A 196 18.70 -4.94 -3.31
CA TRP A 196 17.44 -4.33 -3.71
C TRP A 196 17.59 -3.00 -4.46
N LEU A 197 18.76 -2.38 -4.46
CA LEU A 197 18.95 -1.04 -5.04
C LEU A 197 20.09 -1.03 -6.06
N ASP A 198 19.88 -0.26 -7.11
CA ASP A 198 20.96 0.14 -8.00
C ASP A 198 22.07 0.84 -7.18
N PRO A 199 23.36 0.48 -7.35
CA PRO A 199 24.48 1.11 -6.66
C PRO A 199 24.52 2.64 -6.76
N ALA A 200 24.03 3.21 -7.86
CA ALA A 200 23.92 4.66 -8.03
C ALA A 200 22.99 5.34 -7.01
N LEU A 201 22.06 4.59 -6.41
CA LEU A 201 21.13 5.11 -5.40
C LEU A 201 21.62 4.94 -3.96
N HIS A 202 22.66 4.12 -3.71
CA HIS A 202 23.10 3.79 -2.36
C HIS A 202 23.42 5.01 -1.52
N SER A 203 24.26 5.94 -2.05
CA SER A 203 24.65 7.15 -1.33
C SER A 203 23.46 8.09 -1.03
N ALA A 204 22.49 8.17 -1.96
CA ALA A 204 21.31 9.01 -1.76
C ALA A 204 20.41 8.44 -0.65
N VAL A 205 20.18 7.14 -0.64
CA VAL A 205 19.39 6.45 0.39
C VAL A 205 20.07 6.53 1.75
N LEU A 206 21.39 6.26 1.83
CA LEU A 206 22.15 6.33 3.09
C LEU A 206 22.13 7.71 3.73
N ARG A 207 22.14 8.80 2.94
CA ARG A 207 22.05 10.15 3.48
C ARG A 207 20.68 10.47 4.08
N GLN A 208 19.62 9.82 3.61
CA GLN A 208 18.24 10.10 4.01
C GLN A 208 17.70 9.14 5.05
N MET A 209 18.38 8.03 5.33
CA MET A 209 17.93 7.07 6.32
C MET A 209 18.72 7.14 7.63
N ASP A 210 18.08 6.74 8.73
CA ASP A 210 18.72 6.45 10.00
C ASP A 210 19.31 5.03 10.06
N GLY A 211 19.90 4.65 11.20
CA GLY A 211 20.48 3.32 11.40
C GLY A 211 19.47 2.17 11.36
N ALA A 212 18.19 2.43 11.56
CA ALA A 212 17.09 1.47 11.47
C ALA A 212 16.48 1.36 10.06
N GLY A 213 16.85 2.29 9.15
CA GLY A 213 16.34 2.34 7.78
C GLY A 213 15.13 3.25 7.59
N TYR A 214 14.71 3.97 8.63
CA TYR A 214 13.63 4.97 8.55
C TYR A 214 14.15 6.31 8.06
N GLY A 215 13.25 7.22 7.75
CA GLY A 215 13.60 8.58 7.33
C GLY A 215 14.36 9.32 8.45
N ARG A 216 15.49 9.92 8.11
CA ARG A 216 16.31 10.68 9.04
C ARG A 216 15.56 11.95 9.47
N ARG A 217 15.49 12.19 10.77
CA ARG A 217 14.84 13.37 11.36
C ARG A 217 15.82 14.50 11.68
N ASP A 218 17.09 14.17 11.90
CA ASP A 218 18.14 15.14 12.17
C ASP A 218 18.74 15.67 10.87
N GLN A 219 19.29 16.88 10.95
CA GLN A 219 20.05 17.50 9.84
C GLN A 219 21.51 17.05 9.82
N TRP A 220 21.88 16.06 10.65
CA TRP A 220 23.24 15.58 10.70
C TRP A 220 23.65 14.91 9.38
N ALA A 221 24.75 15.37 8.82
CA ALA A 221 25.42 14.72 7.70
C ALA A 221 26.81 14.23 8.15
N PRO A 222 27.28 13.04 7.69
CA PRO A 222 28.64 12.57 7.97
C PRO A 222 29.67 13.63 7.59
N GLY A 223 30.54 13.99 8.53
CA GLY A 223 31.59 15.00 8.31
C GLY A 223 31.21 16.46 8.66
N GLN A 224 30.03 16.70 9.20
CA GLN A 224 29.67 17.94 9.87
C GLN A 224 29.81 17.71 11.38
N GLY A 225 30.96 18.00 11.93
CA GLY A 225 31.26 18.07 13.34
C GLY A 225 31.62 19.48 13.74
#